data_0563c541a115d62da047cd61934742c0
#
_entry.id   0563c541a115d62da047cd61934742c0
#
_cell.length_a   1.000
_cell.length_b   1.000
_cell.length_c   1.000
_cell.angle_alpha   90.00
_cell.angle_beta   90.00
_cell.angle_gamma   90.00
#
_symmetry.space_group_name_H-M   'P 1'
#
loop_
_entity.id
_entity.type
_entity.pdbx_description
1 polymer ?
#
loop_
_entity_poly.entity_id
_entity_poly.type
_entity_poly.pdbx_seq_one_letter_code
_entity_poly.pdbx_strand_id
1 'polypeptide(L)'
;MKKIIGLFLFGAIVMTTNTGCKKKGCTDNTATNYNSAAKKDDATCLYAPTITLNGNATVSLNVGATYTDAGATAANKDGSAVTVTTVSTVNTANKGTYTVTYTASNANGTTTAQRTVNVVIGQGNWLVSWSLSSNCGATAFPLSASPAITAGSNATSLNIDNMFNLIGGTATATISGSNVNIPEQTVDATVGQITYSGTGTMNDQGNIIIITYTYDNNAPLIGGAGTCTATYIKQ
;
A
#
# COMPACT_ATOMS: atom_id res chain seq x y z
N MET A 1 -92.59 -29.87 -48.23
CA MET A 1 -91.56 -30.84 -47.84
C MET A 1 -90.25 -30.33 -48.45
N LYS A 2 -89.43 -29.54 -47.67
CA LYS A 2 -88.11 -29.06 -48.11
C LYS A 2 -87.03 -29.53 -47.11
N LYS A 3 -86.16 -30.40 -47.56
CA LYS A 3 -85.02 -30.88 -46.76
C LYS A 3 -83.91 -29.82 -46.82
N ILE A 4 -83.48 -29.33 -45.64
CA ILE A 4 -82.33 -28.47 -45.50
C ILE A 4 -81.16 -29.35 -45.08
N ILE A 5 -80.15 -29.45 -45.98
CA ILE A 5 -78.87 -30.14 -45.72
C ILE A 5 -77.97 -29.15 -45.05
N GLY A 6 -77.63 -29.40 -43.78
CA GLY A 6 -76.60 -28.63 -43.03
C GLY A 6 -75.23 -29.07 -43.39
N LEU A 7 -74.44 -28.19 -43.95
CA LEU A 7 -73.01 -28.41 -44.26
C LEU A 7 -72.18 -28.10 -43.03
N PHE A 8 -71.64 -29.10 -42.33
CA PHE A 8 -70.67 -28.93 -41.24
C PHE A 8 -69.31 -28.69 -41.85
N LEU A 9 -68.86 -27.43 -41.74
CA LEU A 9 -67.47 -27.10 -42.06
C LEU A 9 -66.54 -27.44 -40.88
N PHE A 10 -65.77 -28.54 -41.00
CA PHE A 10 -64.76 -28.89 -39.99
C PHE A 10 -63.55 -27.99 -40.23
N GLY A 11 -63.42 -26.92 -39.47
CA GLY A 11 -62.19 -26.12 -39.46
C GLY A 11 -61.04 -26.88 -38.78
N ALA A 12 -60.12 -27.38 -39.54
CA ALA A 12 -58.86 -27.92 -39.01
C ALA A 12 -57.98 -26.79 -38.48
N ILE A 13 -57.94 -26.61 -37.15
CA ILE A 13 -56.97 -25.72 -36.48
C ILE A 13 -55.59 -26.41 -36.60
N VAL A 14 -54.78 -25.95 -37.56
CA VAL A 14 -53.36 -26.31 -37.62
C VAL A 14 -52.67 -25.54 -36.51
N MET A 15 -52.44 -26.20 -35.36
CA MET A 15 -51.54 -25.71 -34.33
C MET A 15 -50.09 -25.86 -34.90
N THR A 16 -49.58 -24.76 -35.44
CA THR A 16 -48.14 -24.66 -35.71
C THR A 16 -47.42 -24.64 -34.38
N THR A 17 -46.95 -25.76 -33.92
CA THR A 17 -45.95 -25.84 -32.81
C THR A 17 -44.70 -25.19 -33.32
N ASN A 18 -44.49 -23.93 -32.93
CA ASN A 18 -43.26 -23.22 -33.19
C ASN A 18 -42.18 -23.85 -32.30
N THR A 19 -41.62 -24.98 -32.74
CA THR A 19 -40.43 -25.57 -32.16
C THR A 19 -39.24 -24.69 -32.58
N GLY A 20 -39.17 -23.47 -31.93
CA GLY A 20 -38.04 -22.58 -32.10
C GLY A 20 -36.77 -23.37 -31.77
N CYS A 21 -35.92 -23.59 -32.74
CA CYS A 21 -34.61 -24.24 -32.55
C CYS A 21 -33.86 -23.43 -31.46
N LYS A 22 -33.82 -23.96 -30.25
CA LYS A 22 -33.06 -23.31 -29.16
C LYS A 22 -31.60 -23.26 -29.60
N LYS A 23 -31.08 -22.04 -29.80
CA LYS A 23 -29.68 -21.82 -30.16
C LYS A 23 -28.80 -22.50 -29.13
N LYS A 24 -27.93 -23.41 -29.59
CA LYS A 24 -26.95 -24.12 -28.76
C LYS A 24 -25.66 -23.30 -28.67
N GLY A 25 -24.91 -23.46 -27.60
CA GLY A 25 -23.62 -22.83 -27.33
C GLY A 25 -23.31 -22.84 -25.82
N CYS A 26 -22.12 -22.40 -25.47
CA CYS A 26 -21.74 -22.28 -24.04
C CYS A 26 -22.66 -21.27 -23.32
N THR A 27 -23.31 -21.73 -22.25
CA THR A 27 -24.20 -20.90 -21.42
C THR A 27 -23.55 -20.46 -20.08
N ASP A 28 -22.33 -20.88 -19.80
CA ASP A 28 -21.57 -20.47 -18.61
C ASP A 28 -20.92 -19.10 -18.87
N ASN A 29 -21.30 -18.08 -18.09
CA ASN A 29 -20.81 -16.71 -18.23
C ASN A 29 -19.34 -16.54 -17.77
N THR A 30 -18.74 -17.55 -17.15
CA THR A 30 -17.32 -17.57 -16.77
C THR A 30 -16.43 -18.15 -17.87
N ALA A 31 -17.03 -18.76 -18.90
CA ALA A 31 -16.29 -19.30 -20.04
C ALA A 31 -15.86 -18.20 -21.01
N THR A 32 -14.69 -18.38 -21.63
CA THR A 32 -14.14 -17.43 -22.62
C THR A 32 -14.96 -17.36 -23.91
N ASN A 33 -15.70 -18.44 -24.25
CA ASN A 33 -16.59 -18.53 -25.40
C ASN A 33 -18.07 -18.46 -25.02
N TYR A 34 -18.40 -17.82 -23.89
CA TYR A 34 -19.81 -17.60 -23.46
C TYR A 34 -20.65 -16.99 -24.59
N ASN A 35 -21.82 -17.56 -24.81
CA ASN A 35 -22.78 -17.07 -25.81
C ASN A 35 -24.12 -16.70 -25.16
N SER A 36 -24.34 -15.42 -24.90
CA SER A 36 -25.57 -14.91 -24.27
C SER A 36 -26.86 -15.23 -25.05
N ALA A 37 -26.75 -15.52 -26.35
CA ALA A 37 -27.90 -15.91 -27.18
C ALA A 37 -28.18 -17.42 -27.13
N ALA A 38 -27.29 -18.25 -26.55
CA ALA A 38 -27.54 -19.67 -26.37
C ALA A 38 -28.65 -19.89 -25.34
N LYS A 39 -29.56 -20.81 -25.65
CA LYS A 39 -30.68 -21.23 -24.77
C LYS A 39 -30.52 -22.68 -24.31
N LYS A 40 -29.51 -23.37 -24.81
CA LYS A 40 -29.14 -24.75 -24.44
C LYS A 40 -27.63 -24.86 -24.48
N ASP A 41 -27.03 -25.34 -23.39
CA ASP A 41 -25.62 -25.68 -23.33
C ASP A 41 -25.33 -26.85 -24.29
N ASP A 42 -24.21 -26.75 -25.00
CA ASP A 42 -23.72 -27.76 -25.91
C ASP A 42 -22.41 -28.44 -25.43
N ALA A 43 -22.03 -28.16 -24.18
CA ALA A 43 -20.82 -28.64 -23.53
C ALA A 43 -19.50 -28.22 -24.24
N THR A 44 -19.52 -27.09 -24.95
CA THR A 44 -18.33 -26.56 -25.65
C THR A 44 -17.67 -25.41 -24.88
N CYS A 45 -18.02 -25.20 -23.60
CA CYS A 45 -17.45 -24.13 -22.80
C CYS A 45 -15.93 -24.26 -22.64
N LEU A 46 -15.23 -23.17 -22.94
CA LEU A 46 -13.78 -23.06 -22.84
C LEU A 46 -13.42 -22.14 -21.67
N TYR A 47 -12.38 -22.48 -20.92
CA TYR A 47 -12.01 -21.74 -19.72
C TYR A 47 -10.52 -21.36 -19.75
N ALA A 48 -10.22 -20.10 -19.45
CA ALA A 48 -8.89 -19.68 -19.06
C ALA A 48 -8.48 -20.32 -17.72
N PRO A 49 -7.19 -20.38 -17.37
CA PRO A 49 -6.75 -20.89 -16.08
C PRO A 49 -7.25 -20.01 -14.94
N THR A 50 -7.36 -20.57 -13.73
CA THR A 50 -7.60 -19.82 -12.50
C THR A 50 -6.29 -19.64 -11.76
N ILE A 51 -5.99 -18.43 -11.29
CA ILE A 51 -4.81 -18.12 -10.44
C ILE A 51 -5.24 -17.98 -8.99
N THR A 52 -4.48 -18.60 -8.09
CA THR A 52 -4.61 -18.44 -6.64
C THR A 52 -3.31 -17.89 -6.08
N LEU A 53 -3.37 -16.75 -5.39
CA LEU A 53 -2.21 -16.17 -4.71
C LEU A 53 -1.83 -17.01 -3.49
N ASN A 54 -0.55 -17.29 -3.30
CA ASN A 54 -0.03 -17.86 -2.07
C ASN A 54 0.16 -16.74 -1.04
N GLY A 55 -0.54 -16.81 0.10
CA GLY A 55 -0.52 -15.77 1.12
C GLY A 55 -1.34 -14.52 0.77
N ASN A 56 -1.04 -13.40 1.40
CA ASN A 56 -1.85 -12.18 1.33
C ASN A 56 -1.74 -11.47 -0.03
N ALA A 57 -2.87 -10.96 -0.52
CA ALA A 57 -2.93 -10.13 -1.73
C ALA A 57 -2.32 -8.73 -1.52
N THR A 58 -2.24 -8.26 -0.27
CA THR A 58 -1.57 -7.01 0.10
C THR A 58 -0.55 -7.29 1.20
N VAL A 59 0.67 -6.79 1.03
CA VAL A 59 1.78 -6.90 1.97
C VAL A 59 2.30 -5.50 2.27
N SER A 60 2.65 -5.21 3.52
CA SER A 60 3.31 -3.97 3.91
C SER A 60 4.65 -4.28 4.58
N LEU A 61 5.70 -3.52 4.24
CA LEU A 61 7.03 -3.64 4.83
C LEU A 61 7.71 -2.26 4.89
N ASN A 62 8.69 -2.14 5.77
CA ASN A 62 9.45 -0.90 5.91
C ASN A 62 10.45 -0.72 4.75
N VAL A 63 10.74 0.54 4.42
CA VAL A 63 11.85 0.89 3.52
C VAL A 63 13.14 0.20 3.98
N GLY A 64 13.86 -0.41 3.03
CA GLY A 64 15.09 -1.18 3.27
C GLY A 64 14.88 -2.62 3.73
N ALA A 65 13.66 -3.05 4.02
CA ALA A 65 13.38 -4.44 4.39
C ALA A 65 13.44 -5.37 3.16
N THR A 66 13.79 -6.63 3.39
CA THR A 66 13.78 -7.63 2.33
C THR A 66 12.36 -8.07 2.02
N TYR A 67 11.99 -8.02 0.75
CA TYR A 67 10.74 -8.58 0.25
C TYR A 67 10.99 -9.96 -0.36
N THR A 68 10.24 -10.96 0.10
CA THR A 68 10.20 -12.29 -0.51
C THR A 68 8.77 -12.56 -1.00
N ASP A 69 8.64 -12.79 -2.31
CA ASP A 69 7.35 -13.08 -2.91
C ASP A 69 6.89 -14.51 -2.55
N ALA A 70 5.67 -14.65 -2.04
CA ALA A 70 5.08 -15.95 -1.74
C ALA A 70 4.60 -16.70 -3.01
N GLY A 71 4.57 -16.02 -4.15
CA GLY A 71 4.16 -16.60 -5.43
C GLY A 71 2.66 -16.80 -5.59
N ALA A 72 2.30 -17.54 -6.63
CA ALA A 72 0.93 -17.94 -6.94
C ALA A 72 0.94 -19.33 -7.62
N THR A 73 -0.19 -20.01 -7.58
CA THR A 73 -0.46 -21.24 -8.33
C THR A 73 -1.55 -21.02 -9.36
N ALA A 74 -1.55 -21.79 -10.45
CA ALA A 74 -2.63 -21.76 -11.41
C ALA A 74 -3.03 -23.16 -11.84
N ALA A 75 -4.31 -23.32 -12.16
CA ALA A 75 -4.88 -24.58 -12.62
C ALA A 75 -5.92 -24.36 -13.71
N ASN A 76 -6.04 -25.32 -14.60
CA ASN A 76 -7.14 -25.46 -15.54
C ASN A 76 -8.44 -25.87 -14.82
N LYS A 77 -9.55 -25.81 -15.53
CA LYS A 77 -10.87 -26.21 -15.00
C LYS A 77 -10.91 -27.68 -14.52
N ASP A 78 -10.10 -28.54 -15.09
CA ASP A 78 -9.96 -29.95 -14.71
C ASP A 78 -8.99 -30.19 -13.54
N GLY A 79 -8.40 -29.13 -12.98
CA GLY A 79 -7.44 -29.18 -11.87
C GLY A 79 -5.98 -29.40 -12.32
N SER A 80 -5.70 -29.60 -13.59
CA SER A 80 -4.32 -29.73 -14.08
C SER A 80 -3.55 -28.44 -13.90
N ALA A 81 -2.30 -28.53 -13.42
CA ALA A 81 -1.46 -27.36 -13.12
C ALA A 81 -1.09 -26.59 -14.41
N VAL A 82 -1.06 -25.26 -14.28
CA VAL A 82 -0.61 -24.33 -15.32
C VAL A 82 0.57 -23.52 -14.80
N THR A 83 1.56 -23.30 -15.64
CA THR A 83 2.73 -22.48 -15.29
C THR A 83 2.32 -21.03 -15.09
N VAL A 84 2.80 -20.43 -13.99
CA VAL A 84 2.64 -19.01 -13.69
C VAL A 84 3.92 -18.27 -14.04
N THR A 85 3.82 -17.21 -14.82
CA THR A 85 4.89 -16.23 -15.02
C THR A 85 4.69 -15.05 -14.09
N THR A 86 5.78 -14.53 -13.51
CA THR A 86 5.74 -13.46 -12.53
C THR A 86 6.57 -12.28 -13.01
N VAL A 87 6.00 -11.07 -12.91
CA VAL A 87 6.69 -9.80 -13.13
C VAL A 87 6.52 -8.95 -11.88
N SER A 88 7.63 -8.44 -11.33
CA SER A 88 7.64 -7.62 -10.12
C SER A 88 8.22 -6.23 -10.41
N THR A 89 7.57 -5.19 -9.88
CA THR A 89 8.08 -3.81 -9.86
C THR A 89 8.61 -3.42 -8.48
N VAL A 90 8.63 -4.33 -7.50
CA VAL A 90 8.95 -4.03 -6.10
C VAL A 90 10.35 -3.45 -5.97
N ASN A 91 10.42 -2.25 -5.38
CA ASN A 91 11.64 -1.59 -4.99
C ASN A 91 11.54 -1.21 -3.50
N THR A 92 12.20 -1.99 -2.65
CA THR A 92 12.17 -1.78 -1.20
C THR A 92 13.05 -0.63 -0.72
N ALA A 93 13.91 -0.08 -1.59
CA ALA A 93 14.76 1.05 -1.24
C ALA A 93 14.00 2.39 -1.20
N ASN A 94 12.78 2.44 -1.72
CA ASN A 94 11.97 3.65 -1.77
C ASN A 94 10.55 3.38 -1.28
N LYS A 95 10.01 4.30 -0.49
CA LYS A 95 8.59 4.31 -0.12
C LYS A 95 7.73 4.37 -1.37
N GLY A 96 6.67 3.55 -1.40
CA GLY A 96 5.77 3.50 -2.54
C GLY A 96 4.84 2.31 -2.50
N THR A 97 3.93 2.26 -3.47
CA THR A 97 3.07 1.10 -3.72
C THR A 97 3.54 0.42 -5.00
N TYR A 98 3.85 -0.84 -4.89
CA TYR A 98 4.40 -1.67 -5.96
C TYR A 98 3.49 -2.85 -6.26
N THR A 99 3.68 -3.47 -7.41
CA THR A 99 2.84 -4.57 -7.85
C THR A 99 3.69 -5.76 -8.29
N VAL A 100 3.25 -6.95 -7.88
CA VAL A 100 3.70 -8.22 -8.46
C VAL A 100 2.55 -8.76 -9.28
N THR A 101 2.76 -8.96 -10.57
CA THR A 101 1.76 -9.47 -11.51
C THR A 101 2.06 -10.91 -11.87
N TYR A 102 1.07 -11.77 -11.73
CA TYR A 102 1.10 -13.18 -12.06
C TYR A 102 0.25 -13.41 -13.31
N THR A 103 0.75 -14.16 -14.26
CA THR A 103 0.06 -14.47 -15.50
C THR A 103 0.10 -15.97 -15.76
N ALA A 104 -1.04 -16.54 -16.06
CA ALA A 104 -1.17 -17.94 -16.49
C ALA A 104 -2.00 -18.02 -17.77
N SER A 105 -1.59 -18.86 -18.70
CA SER A 105 -2.25 -19.02 -20.00
C SER A 105 -2.41 -20.48 -20.38
N ASN A 106 -3.51 -20.78 -21.04
CA ASN A 106 -3.73 -22.04 -21.74
C ASN A 106 -4.24 -21.76 -23.18
N ALA A 107 -4.61 -22.80 -23.94
CA ALA A 107 -5.16 -22.64 -25.27
C ALA A 107 -6.47 -21.84 -25.34
N ASN A 108 -7.19 -21.70 -24.21
CA ASN A 108 -8.50 -21.09 -24.13
C ASN A 108 -8.47 -19.64 -23.62
N GLY A 109 -7.32 -19.15 -23.11
CA GLY A 109 -7.18 -17.77 -22.65
C GLY A 109 -6.10 -17.55 -21.62
N THR A 110 -5.98 -16.30 -21.19
CA THR A 110 -5.00 -15.82 -20.21
C THR A 110 -5.72 -15.19 -19.03
N THR A 111 -5.22 -15.47 -17.83
CA THR A 111 -5.67 -14.85 -16.58
C THR A 111 -4.50 -14.15 -15.92
N THR A 112 -4.76 -13.01 -15.27
CA THR A 112 -3.80 -12.29 -14.45
C THR A 112 -4.33 -12.10 -13.04
N ALA A 113 -3.42 -12.12 -12.07
CA ALA A 113 -3.67 -11.72 -10.68
C ALA A 113 -2.55 -10.80 -10.21
N GLN A 114 -2.81 -9.98 -9.20
CA GLN A 114 -1.83 -9.02 -8.69
C GLN A 114 -1.73 -9.11 -7.17
N ARG A 115 -0.50 -8.92 -6.68
CA ARG A 115 -0.21 -8.64 -5.28
C ARG A 115 0.27 -7.19 -5.17
N THR A 116 -0.32 -6.45 -4.23
CA THR A 116 0.12 -5.10 -3.88
C THR A 116 1.15 -5.17 -2.76
N VAL A 117 2.27 -4.46 -2.93
CA VAL A 117 3.35 -4.36 -1.93
C VAL A 117 3.52 -2.89 -1.56
N ASN A 118 3.16 -2.54 -0.33
CA ASN A 118 3.30 -1.20 0.23
C ASN A 118 4.61 -1.11 0.99
N VAL A 119 5.55 -0.34 0.47
CA VAL A 119 6.81 0.00 1.14
C VAL A 119 6.59 1.31 1.87
N VAL A 120 6.71 1.31 3.19
CA VAL A 120 6.35 2.44 4.06
C VAL A 120 7.53 2.87 4.93
N ILE A 121 7.53 4.12 5.39
CA ILE A 121 8.38 4.56 6.50
C ILE A 121 7.66 4.16 7.79
N GLY A 122 8.25 3.24 8.54
CA GLY A 122 7.78 2.85 9.87
C GLY A 122 8.76 3.29 10.96
N GLN A 123 8.40 3.08 12.23
CA GLN A 123 9.24 3.49 13.36
C GLN A 123 10.69 2.99 13.25
N GLY A 124 10.89 1.74 12.77
CA GLY A 124 12.24 1.19 12.63
C GLY A 124 13.17 1.97 11.69
N ASN A 125 12.63 2.75 10.75
CA ASN A 125 13.45 3.61 9.89
C ASN A 125 14.03 4.84 10.64
N TRP A 126 13.43 5.23 11.77
CA TRP A 126 13.89 6.33 12.62
C TRP A 126 14.95 5.87 13.62
N LEU A 127 14.92 4.59 14.03
CA LEU A 127 15.76 4.01 15.11
C LEU A 127 17.14 3.56 14.60
N VAL A 128 17.83 4.44 13.89
CA VAL A 128 19.18 4.21 13.36
C VAL A 128 20.10 5.34 13.82
N SER A 129 21.40 5.22 13.58
CA SER A 129 22.36 6.27 13.90
C SER A 129 22.24 7.43 12.91
N TRP A 130 22.24 8.64 13.43
CA TRP A 130 22.13 9.88 12.67
C TRP A 130 23.31 10.82 12.94
N SER A 131 23.79 11.47 11.89
CA SER A 131 24.60 12.70 12.03
C SER A 131 23.72 13.89 11.75
N LEU A 132 23.89 14.96 12.50
CA LEU A 132 23.11 16.19 12.41
C LEU A 132 23.97 17.35 11.96
N SER A 133 23.45 18.10 10.99
CA SER A 133 23.92 19.45 10.64
C SER A 133 22.74 20.42 10.73
N SER A 134 22.99 21.65 11.18
CA SER A 134 21.91 22.64 11.30
C SER A 134 22.41 24.06 11.03
N ASN A 135 21.47 24.95 10.73
CA ASN A 135 21.69 26.41 10.78
C ASN A 135 21.22 27.01 12.10
N CYS A 136 20.94 26.19 13.12
CA CYS A 136 20.61 26.61 14.46
C CYS A 136 21.84 27.26 15.12
N GLY A 137 21.63 28.31 15.90
CA GLY A 137 22.72 29.00 16.58
C GLY A 137 23.38 28.12 17.63
N ALA A 138 24.71 28.04 17.64
CA ALA A 138 25.47 27.21 18.57
C ALA A 138 25.28 27.59 20.05
N THR A 139 24.77 28.79 20.34
CA THR A 139 24.49 29.27 21.67
C THR A 139 23.00 29.33 22.02
N ALA A 140 22.19 29.84 21.09
CA ALA A 140 20.75 30.01 21.33
C ALA A 140 19.97 28.68 21.24
N PHE A 141 20.36 27.79 20.33
CA PHE A 141 19.74 26.46 20.19
C PHE A 141 20.81 25.40 19.84
N PRO A 142 21.62 24.97 20.82
CA PRO A 142 22.83 24.19 20.62
C PRO A 142 22.52 22.69 20.39
N LEU A 143 22.03 22.31 19.23
CA LEU A 143 21.76 20.91 18.89
C LEU A 143 23.02 20.03 18.91
N SER A 144 22.87 18.81 19.37
CA SER A 144 23.93 17.78 19.32
C SER A 144 24.18 17.35 17.87
N ALA A 145 25.42 17.14 17.49
CA ALA A 145 25.80 16.63 16.18
C ALA A 145 25.43 15.14 15.99
N SER A 146 25.21 14.41 17.07
CA SER A 146 24.94 12.98 17.08
C SER A 146 23.86 12.63 18.11
N PRO A 147 22.61 13.10 17.93
CA PRO A 147 21.51 12.72 18.80
C PRO A 147 21.15 11.24 18.58
N ALA A 148 20.69 10.57 19.63
CA ALA A 148 20.18 9.20 19.55
C ALA A 148 18.68 9.21 19.44
N ILE A 149 18.14 8.62 18.38
CA ILE A 149 16.69 8.44 18.23
C ILE A 149 16.32 7.03 18.70
N THR A 150 15.49 6.95 19.74
CA THR A 150 15.07 5.69 20.37
C THR A 150 13.53 5.55 20.31
N ALA A 151 13.04 4.33 20.52
CA ALA A 151 11.61 4.08 20.53
C ALA A 151 10.97 4.74 21.75
N GLY A 152 9.85 5.42 21.52
CA GLY A 152 9.00 5.91 22.60
C GLY A 152 8.07 4.82 23.14
N SER A 153 7.00 5.21 23.82
CA SER A 153 6.06 4.30 24.50
C SER A 153 5.20 3.45 23.57
N ASN A 154 5.13 3.78 22.29
CA ASN A 154 4.34 3.06 21.28
C ASN A 154 4.95 3.22 19.88
N ALA A 155 4.39 2.53 18.88
CA ALA A 155 4.90 2.49 17.51
C ALA A 155 4.87 3.84 16.75
N THR A 156 4.22 4.85 17.30
CA THR A 156 4.13 6.20 16.72
C THR A 156 4.83 7.26 17.57
N SER A 157 5.61 6.87 18.57
CA SER A 157 6.35 7.80 19.43
C SER A 157 7.85 7.51 19.36
N LEU A 158 8.65 8.58 19.50
CA LEU A 158 10.10 8.54 19.55
C LEU A 158 10.60 9.37 20.73
N ASN A 159 11.80 9.01 21.23
CA ASN A 159 12.61 9.89 22.02
C ASN A 159 13.84 10.30 21.18
N ILE A 160 14.22 11.57 21.28
CA ILE A 160 15.45 12.11 20.74
C ILE A 160 16.36 12.40 21.95
N ASP A 161 17.19 11.44 22.27
CA ASP A 161 18.09 11.51 23.42
C ASP A 161 19.33 12.29 23.05
N ASN A 162 19.93 12.93 24.06
CA ASN A 162 21.09 13.79 23.89
C ASN A 162 20.87 14.84 22.78
N MET A 163 19.67 15.46 22.80
CA MET A 163 19.24 16.40 21.76
C MET A 163 20.13 17.64 21.70
N PHE A 164 20.59 18.13 22.87
CA PHE A 164 21.40 19.33 22.95
C PHE A 164 22.84 19.00 23.31
N ASN A 165 23.76 19.72 22.66
CA ASN A 165 25.15 19.74 23.05
C ASN A 165 25.30 20.42 24.41
N LEU A 166 26.16 19.90 25.28
CA LEU A 166 26.47 20.42 26.62
C LEU A 166 25.40 20.21 27.71
N ILE A 167 24.11 20.33 27.38
CA ILE A 167 23.02 20.18 28.36
C ILE A 167 22.29 18.85 28.25
N GLY A 168 22.53 18.07 27.18
CA GLY A 168 21.83 16.81 26.95
C GLY A 168 20.35 16.99 26.66
N GLY A 169 19.52 16.36 27.46
CA GLY A 169 18.06 16.42 27.35
C GLY A 169 17.49 15.42 26.34
N THR A 170 16.29 14.98 26.60
CA THR A 170 15.50 14.09 25.74
C THR A 170 14.27 14.83 25.24
N ALA A 171 14.09 14.90 23.93
CA ALA A 171 12.85 15.37 23.34
C ALA A 171 11.93 14.18 23.04
N THR A 172 10.64 14.34 23.30
CA THR A 172 9.62 13.39 22.84
C THR A 172 9.04 13.85 21.51
N ALA A 173 8.78 12.90 20.63
CA ALA A 173 8.21 13.18 19.31
C ALA A 173 7.15 12.14 18.95
N THR A 174 6.26 12.52 18.04
CA THR A 174 5.30 11.60 17.41
C THR A 174 5.59 11.50 15.93
N ILE A 175 5.36 10.32 15.35
CA ILE A 175 5.54 10.07 13.91
C ILE A 175 4.25 9.57 13.26
N SER A 176 4.08 9.94 12.00
CA SER A 176 3.04 9.40 11.13
C SER A 176 3.64 9.16 9.75
N GLY A 177 4.06 7.90 9.51
CA GLY A 177 4.83 7.56 8.32
C GLY A 177 6.13 8.35 8.24
N SER A 178 6.27 9.19 7.19
CA SER A 178 7.45 10.03 6.98
C SER A 178 7.47 11.31 7.83
N ASN A 179 6.36 11.68 8.48
CA ASN A 179 6.26 12.93 9.23
C ASN A 179 6.65 12.74 10.69
N VAL A 180 7.31 13.75 11.27
CA VAL A 180 7.61 13.85 12.69
C VAL A 180 7.08 15.18 13.25
N ASN A 181 6.52 15.11 14.44
CA ASN A 181 6.09 16.26 15.20
C ASN A 181 6.69 16.18 16.59
N ILE A 182 7.42 17.22 16.97
CA ILE A 182 7.96 17.45 18.30
C ILE A 182 7.06 18.51 18.93
N PRO A 183 6.19 18.15 19.89
CA PRO A 183 5.32 19.11 20.56
C PRO A 183 6.17 20.10 21.35
N GLU A 184 5.58 21.21 21.77
CA GLU A 184 6.27 22.18 22.62
C GLU A 184 6.78 21.52 23.90
N GLN A 185 8.06 21.71 24.18
CA GLN A 185 8.78 21.16 25.32
C GLN A 185 9.78 22.20 25.85
N THR A 186 10.18 22.03 27.09
CA THR A 186 11.17 22.89 27.74
C THR A 186 12.30 22.03 28.31
N VAL A 187 13.53 22.48 28.12
CA VAL A 187 14.71 21.92 28.77
C VAL A 187 15.40 22.98 29.62
N ASP A 188 15.82 22.58 30.82
CA ASP A 188 16.61 23.44 31.69
C ASP A 188 18.05 23.52 31.16
N ALA A 189 18.52 24.71 30.86
CA ALA A 189 19.92 25.01 30.56
C ALA A 189 20.65 25.41 31.85
N THR A 190 21.99 25.44 31.81
CA THR A 190 22.80 25.86 32.99
C THR A 190 22.40 27.23 33.49
N VAL A 191 21.92 28.11 32.59
CA VAL A 191 21.39 29.43 32.90
C VAL A 191 20.16 29.64 32.02
N GLY A 192 18.96 29.64 32.62
CA GLY A 192 17.69 29.81 31.92
C GLY A 192 17.10 28.51 31.38
N GLN A 193 16.13 28.64 30.50
CA GLN A 193 15.40 27.53 29.88
C GLN A 193 15.32 27.70 28.35
N ILE A 194 15.25 26.60 27.65
CA ILE A 194 14.95 26.58 26.21
C ILE A 194 13.60 25.92 26.01
N THR A 195 12.62 26.69 25.55
CA THR A 195 11.31 26.16 25.07
C THR A 195 11.38 25.98 23.56
N TYR A 196 10.94 24.84 23.06
CA TYR A 196 11.06 24.52 21.66
C TYR A 196 9.96 23.59 21.19
N SER A 197 9.70 23.63 19.90
CA SER A 197 8.88 22.67 19.15
C SER A 197 9.49 22.42 17.77
N GLY A 198 9.02 21.39 17.06
CA GLY A 198 9.54 21.13 15.75
C GLY A 198 8.63 20.25 14.90
N THR A 199 8.71 20.41 13.59
CA THR A 199 8.05 19.53 12.62
C THR A 199 9.01 19.19 11.51
N GLY A 200 8.88 17.97 10.96
CA GLY A 200 9.82 17.55 9.92
C GLY A 200 9.34 16.34 9.14
N THR A 201 10.17 15.96 8.16
CA THR A 201 9.89 14.84 7.27
C THR A 201 11.14 14.02 7.01
N MET A 202 10.97 12.72 6.92
CA MET A 202 11.95 11.76 6.39
C MET A 202 11.70 11.56 4.90
N ASN A 203 12.77 11.53 4.11
CA ASN A 203 12.65 11.27 2.67
C ASN A 203 12.21 9.83 2.36
N ASP A 204 11.84 9.56 1.10
CA ASP A 204 11.28 8.27 0.69
C ASP A 204 12.29 7.11 0.75
N GLN A 205 13.60 7.40 0.84
CA GLN A 205 14.67 6.42 1.04
C GLN A 205 14.92 6.09 2.51
N GLY A 206 14.32 6.83 3.45
CA GLY A 206 14.52 6.61 4.88
C GLY A 206 15.93 6.93 5.39
N ASN A 207 16.64 7.84 4.73
CA ASN A 207 18.05 8.15 5.02
C ASN A 207 18.36 9.63 5.27
N ILE A 208 17.37 10.51 5.11
CA ILE A 208 17.48 11.95 5.41
C ILE A 208 16.22 12.39 6.15
N ILE A 209 16.39 13.11 7.27
CA ILE A 209 15.30 13.79 7.98
C ILE A 209 15.60 15.27 7.96
N ILE A 210 14.59 16.08 7.67
CA ILE A 210 14.69 17.55 7.78
C ILE A 210 13.65 17.98 8.81
N ILE A 211 14.09 18.65 9.86
CA ILE A 211 13.22 19.19 10.94
C ILE A 211 13.40 20.70 11.03
N THR A 212 12.32 21.43 11.00
CA THR A 212 12.28 22.86 11.32
C THR A 212 11.88 23.00 12.78
N TYR A 213 12.71 23.68 13.56
CA TYR A 213 12.49 23.99 14.96
C TYR A 213 12.11 25.46 15.13
N THR A 214 11.20 25.72 16.06
CA THR A 214 10.96 27.03 16.64
C THR A 214 11.40 26.97 18.09
N TYR A 215 12.16 27.96 18.57
CA TYR A 215 12.71 27.96 19.93
C TYR A 215 12.70 29.36 20.55
N ASP A 216 12.66 29.38 21.86
CA ASP A 216 12.88 30.55 22.71
C ASP A 216 13.81 30.15 23.88
N ASN A 217 15.01 30.71 23.88
CA ASN A 217 16.00 30.54 24.94
C ASN A 217 16.08 31.82 25.77
N ASN A 218 15.61 31.77 27.00
CA ASN A 218 15.56 32.91 27.88
C ASN A 218 16.85 33.14 28.72
N ALA A 219 17.95 32.43 28.37
CA ALA A 219 19.23 32.61 29.06
C ALA A 219 19.79 34.01 28.84
N PRO A 220 20.19 34.73 29.94
CA PRO A 220 20.81 36.04 29.83
C PRO A 220 22.09 36.00 28.97
N LEU A 221 22.27 36.97 28.07
CA LEU A 221 23.45 37.20 27.22
C LEU A 221 23.64 36.24 26.04
N ILE A 222 23.17 35.01 26.14
CA ILE A 222 23.35 33.97 25.08
C ILE A 222 22.04 33.43 24.52
N GLY A 223 20.90 33.85 25.11
CA GLY A 223 19.58 33.45 24.69
C GLY A 223 19.12 34.15 23.42
N GLY A 224 17.94 33.80 22.97
CA GLY A 224 17.27 34.36 21.81
C GLY A 224 16.19 33.44 21.31
N ALA A 225 15.26 34.00 20.55
CA ALA A 225 14.18 33.24 19.94
C ALA A 225 14.36 33.17 18.40
N GLY A 226 13.88 32.13 17.80
CA GLY A 226 13.98 31.98 16.35
C GLY A 226 13.45 30.70 15.79
N THR A 227 13.67 30.56 14.47
CA THR A 227 13.39 29.34 13.74
C THR A 227 14.66 28.88 13.03
N CYS A 228 14.91 27.59 13.04
CA CYS A 228 16.07 26.99 12.38
C CYS A 228 15.73 25.63 11.78
N THR A 229 16.61 25.13 10.93
CA THR A 229 16.44 23.83 10.28
C THR A 229 17.62 22.91 10.61
N ALA A 230 17.32 21.69 10.98
CA ALA A 230 18.29 20.63 11.15
C ALA A 230 18.08 19.52 10.14
N THR A 231 19.18 19.05 9.56
CA THR A 231 19.23 17.92 8.65
C THR A 231 19.94 16.76 9.32
N TYR A 232 19.25 15.65 9.45
CA TYR A 232 19.78 14.39 9.96
C TYR A 232 20.10 13.48 8.78
N ILE A 233 21.30 12.94 8.74
CA ILE A 233 21.77 12.04 7.69
C ILE A 233 22.10 10.70 8.35
N LYS A 234 21.50 9.63 7.82
CA LYS A 234 21.74 8.26 8.27
C LYS A 234 23.21 7.88 8.12
N GLN A 235 23.79 7.26 9.17
CA GLN A 235 25.16 6.74 9.20
C GLN A 235 25.25 5.33 8.61
#